data_36170d3aa56da7792e2274559d58b463
#
_entry.id   36170d3aa56da7792e2274559d58b463
#
_cell.length_a   1.000
_cell.length_b   1.000
_cell.length_c   1.000
_cell.angle_alpha   90.00
_cell.angle_beta   90.00
_cell.angle_gamma   90.00
#
_symmetry.space_group_name_H-M   'P 1'
#
loop_
_entity.id
_entity.type
_entity.pdbx_description
1 polymer ?
#
loop_
_entity_poly.entity_id
_entity_poly.type
_entity_poly.pdbx_seq_one_letter_code
_entity_poly.pdbx_strand_id
1 'polypeptide(L)' 'MKITIGIPAYNEEKNIAKIIVQLKKVADQILVCDDGSTDSTSEIAESLGAIVIK' A
#
# COMPACT_ATOMS: atom_id res chain seq x y z
N MET A 1 -7.77 8.58 18.03
CA MET A 1 -6.58 9.03 17.29
C MET A 1 -6.52 8.33 15.94
N LYS A 2 -6.24 9.07 14.90
CA LYS A 2 -6.07 8.51 13.56
C LYS A 2 -4.62 8.20 13.29
N ILE A 3 -4.37 6.99 12.79
CA ILE A 3 -3.02 6.56 12.42
C ILE A 3 -2.97 6.39 10.92
N THR A 4 -2.09 7.14 10.27
CA THR A 4 -1.83 7.00 8.84
C THR A 4 -0.42 6.46 8.66
N ILE A 5 -0.30 5.39 7.87
CA ILE A 5 1.01 4.79 7.61
C ILE A 5 1.33 4.96 6.13
N GLY A 6 2.52 5.51 5.86
CA GLY A 6 3.03 5.65 4.51
C GLY A 6 4.02 4.55 4.19
N ILE A 7 3.89 3.94 3.02
CA ILE A 7 4.74 2.83 2.59
C ILE A 7 5.35 3.19 1.24
N PRO A 8 6.69 3.24 1.13
CA PRO A 8 7.30 3.32 -0.19
C PRO A 8 7.23 1.96 -0.87
N ALA A 9 6.93 1.91 -2.16
CA ALA A 9 6.80 0.66 -2.88
C ALA A 9 7.38 0.77 -4.28
N TYR A 10 8.05 -0.30 -4.70
CA TYR A 10 8.55 -0.42 -6.05
C TYR A 10 8.57 -1.90 -6.41
N ASN A 11 7.73 -2.29 -7.38
CA ASN A 11 7.63 -3.69 -7.85
C ASN A 11 7.46 -4.69 -6.68
N GLU A 12 6.47 -4.43 -5.83
CA GLU A 12 6.20 -5.25 -4.65
C GLU A 12 4.93 -6.08 -4.79
N GLU A 13 4.50 -6.39 -6.02
CA GLU A 13 3.20 -7.07 -6.20
C GLU A 13 3.10 -8.39 -5.44
N LYS A 14 4.21 -9.08 -5.19
CA LYS A 14 4.20 -10.36 -4.46
C LYS A 14 4.00 -10.17 -2.97
N ASN A 15 4.31 -9.00 -2.43
CA ASN A 15 4.30 -8.77 -0.99
C ASN A 15 3.36 -7.68 -0.54
N ILE A 16 2.94 -6.78 -1.44
CA ILE A 16 2.20 -5.59 -1.04
C ILE A 16 0.87 -5.93 -0.37
N ALA A 17 0.17 -6.96 -0.83
CA ALA A 17 -1.11 -7.35 -0.24
C ALA A 17 -0.93 -7.78 1.21
N LYS A 18 0.09 -8.60 1.48
CA LYS A 18 0.38 -9.08 2.84
C LYS A 18 0.72 -7.92 3.76
N ILE A 19 1.54 -6.99 3.29
CA ILE A 19 1.94 -5.83 4.07
C ILE A 19 0.72 -4.98 4.42
N ILE A 20 -0.13 -4.69 3.45
CA ILE A 20 -1.32 -3.86 3.66
C ILE A 20 -2.29 -4.54 4.63
N VAL A 21 -2.53 -5.82 4.44
CA VAL A 21 -3.45 -6.55 5.33
C VAL A 21 -2.99 -6.49 6.77
N GLN A 22 -1.68 -6.65 7.00
CA GLN A 22 -1.13 -6.57 8.36
C GLN A 22 -1.22 -5.17 8.94
N LEU A 23 -0.91 -4.15 8.13
CA LEU A 23 -0.95 -2.77 8.62
C LEU A 23 -2.37 -2.27 8.89
N LYS A 24 -3.37 -2.80 8.18
CA LYS A 24 -4.76 -2.42 8.41
C LYS A 24 -5.24 -2.78 9.82
N LYS A 25 -4.54 -3.66 10.51
CA LYS A 25 -4.88 -4.01 11.88
C LYS A 25 -4.60 -2.88 12.87
N VAL A 26 -3.68 -1.98 12.53
CA VAL A 26 -3.26 -0.89 13.42
C VAL A 26 -3.44 0.49 12.80
N ALA A 27 -3.55 0.59 11.48
CA ALA A 27 -3.66 1.87 10.80
C ALA A 27 -5.09 2.17 10.40
N ASP A 28 -5.49 3.42 10.50
CA ASP A 28 -6.78 3.89 10.00
C ASP A 28 -6.71 4.16 8.50
N GLN A 29 -5.52 4.52 8.02
CA GLN A 29 -5.32 4.86 6.61
C GLN A 29 -3.93 4.44 6.18
N ILE A 30 -3.82 3.91 4.96
CA ILE A 30 -2.53 3.49 4.41
C ILE A 30 -2.30 4.25 3.10
N LEU A 31 -1.14 4.91 3.01
CA LEU A 31 -0.69 5.59 1.81
C LEU A 31 0.44 4.76 1.20
N VAL A 32 0.30 4.39 -0.06
CA VAL A 32 1.36 3.69 -0.78
C VAL A 32 1.99 4.66 -1.76
N CYS A 33 3.26 4.94 -1.56
CA CYS A 33 4.03 5.80 -2.48
C CYS A 33 4.70 4.89 -3.49
N ASP A 34 4.10 4.77 -4.66
CA ASP A 34 4.60 3.90 -5.72
C ASP A 34 5.64 4.63 -6.56
N ASP A 35 6.87 4.18 -6.51
CA ASP A 35 8.00 4.80 -7.20
C ASP A 35 8.20 4.23 -8.60
N GLY A 36 7.12 4.22 -9.40
CA GLY A 36 7.19 3.82 -10.79
C GLY A 36 7.16 2.32 -11.03
N SER A 37 6.39 1.57 -10.22
CA SER A 37 6.26 0.12 -10.44
C SER A 37 5.76 -0.20 -11.83
N THR A 38 6.33 -1.24 -12.43
CA THR A 38 5.93 -1.75 -13.73
C THR A 38 5.03 -2.99 -13.62
N ASP A 39 4.82 -3.47 -12.41
CA ASP A 39 3.96 -4.61 -12.12
C ASP A 39 2.60 -4.14 -11.58
N SER A 40 1.85 -5.02 -10.93
CA SER A 40 0.51 -4.73 -10.41
C SER A 40 0.50 -4.19 -8.98
N THR A 41 1.61 -3.65 -8.50
CA THR A 41 1.73 -3.15 -7.13
C THR A 41 0.62 -2.14 -6.79
N SER A 42 0.47 -1.10 -7.60
CA SER A 42 -0.51 -0.04 -7.29
C SER A 42 -1.95 -0.54 -7.40
N GLU A 43 -2.24 -1.40 -8.37
CA GLU A 43 -3.58 -1.93 -8.54
C GLU A 43 -3.98 -2.80 -7.36
N ILE A 44 -3.06 -3.64 -6.88
CA ILE A 44 -3.31 -4.47 -5.70
C ILE A 44 -3.54 -3.59 -4.48
N ALA A 45 -2.70 -2.58 -4.28
CA ALA A 45 -2.83 -1.68 -3.14
C ALA A 45 -4.18 -0.96 -3.15
N GLU A 46 -4.58 -0.44 -4.30
CA GLU A 46 -5.86 0.24 -4.42
C GLU A 46 -7.04 -0.69 -4.15
N SER A 47 -6.97 -1.93 -4.63
CA SER A 47 -8.05 -2.90 -4.41
C SER A 47 -8.22 -3.25 -2.93
N LEU A 48 -7.18 -3.07 -2.13
CA LEU A 48 -7.22 -3.34 -0.69
C LEU A 48 -7.57 -2.10 0.12
N GLY A 49 -7.87 -0.99 -0.53
CA GLY A 49 -8.32 0.22 0.14
C GLY A 49 -7.23 1.21 0.48
N ALA A 50 -5.99 0.98 0.06
CA ALA A 50 -4.92 1.94 0.26
C ALA A 50 -5.05 3.09 -0.74
N ILE A 51 -4.55 4.26 -0.34
CA ILE A 51 -4.43 5.40 -1.24
C ILE A 51 -3.06 5.32 -1.90
N VAL A 52 -3.04 5.29 -3.23
CA VAL A 52 -1.77 5.18 -3.96
C VAL A 52 -1.38 6.53 -4.54
N ILE A 53 -0.15 6.92 -4.25
CA ILE A 53 0.47 8.13 -4.78
C ILE A 53 1.63 7.69 -5.68
N LYS A 54 1.63 8.15 -6.91
CA LYS A 54 2.65 7.80 -7.89
C LYS A 54 3.65 8.90 -8.12
#